data_6d1a3535a5d7ecb62b4c79cf7071e750
#
_entry.id   6d1a3535a5d7ecb62b4c79cf7071e750
#
_cell.length_a   1.000
_cell.length_b   1.000
_cell.length_c   1.000
_cell.angle_alpha   90.00
_cell.angle_beta   90.00
_cell.angle_gamma   90.00
#
_symmetry.space_group_name_H-M   'P 1'
#
loop_
_entity.id
_entity.type
_entity.pdbx_description
1 polymer ?
#
loop_
_entity_poly.entity_id
_entity_poly.type
_entity_poly.pdbx_seq_one_letter_code
_entity_poly.pdbx_strand_id
1 'polypeptide(L)'
;MGGPRPLGSPRPLGRLRALLGRIDQRLTPTLAVARERGPFRTVALGIAHSGDIYVWAALLVAAWLLGDHAWRVRAVVACAGLALAEGVVILVKTVVRRKRPPGDAGAIYRRADPYSFPSGHAARAMLLCILAGVLGPAWAFWSILAWSPIMVASRVAIAIHYVLDVAGGLVLGVALAAVVLGLAPVMTSWI
;
A
#
# COMPACT_ATOMS: atom_id res chain seq x y z
N MET A 1 53.95 -9.24 -10.47
CA MET A 1 53.03 -8.08 -10.47
C MET A 1 51.69 -8.54 -11.00
N GLY A 2 50.72 -8.88 -10.12
CA GLY A 2 49.40 -9.30 -10.49
C GLY A 2 48.50 -8.09 -10.64
N GLY A 3 48.06 -7.76 -11.86
CA GLY A 3 47.09 -6.71 -12.12
C GLY A 3 45.74 -6.98 -11.47
N PRO A 4 44.92 -5.94 -11.12
CA PRO A 4 43.62 -6.12 -10.50
C PRO A 4 42.68 -6.89 -11.45
N ARG A 5 42.05 -7.96 -10.93
CA ARG A 5 41.04 -8.71 -11.66
C ARG A 5 39.90 -7.75 -12.01
N PRO A 6 39.38 -7.76 -13.27
CA PRO A 6 38.24 -6.95 -13.64
C PRO A 6 37.04 -7.38 -12.79
N LEU A 7 36.38 -6.41 -12.15
CA LEU A 7 35.16 -6.60 -11.41
C LEU A 7 34.13 -7.20 -12.36
N GLY A 8 33.72 -8.44 -12.09
CA GLY A 8 32.77 -9.16 -12.92
C GLY A 8 31.49 -8.32 -13.13
N SER A 9 30.91 -8.39 -14.33
CA SER A 9 29.68 -7.67 -14.66
C SER A 9 28.60 -7.99 -13.63
N PRO A 10 27.86 -6.98 -13.11
CA PRO A 10 26.86 -7.20 -12.09
C PRO A 10 25.84 -8.23 -12.58
N ARG A 11 25.52 -9.20 -11.69
CA ARG A 11 24.53 -10.25 -11.96
C ARG A 11 23.20 -9.61 -12.46
N PRO A 12 22.40 -10.27 -13.31
CA PRO A 12 21.17 -9.72 -13.90
C PRO A 12 20.23 -9.04 -12.88
N LEU A 13 20.03 -9.66 -11.72
CA LEU A 13 19.27 -9.11 -10.60
C LEU A 13 19.87 -7.81 -10.02
N GLY A 14 21.20 -7.69 -10.02
CA GLY A 14 21.87 -6.46 -9.59
C GLY A 14 21.65 -5.30 -10.57
N ARG A 15 21.62 -5.57 -11.87
CA ARG A 15 21.31 -4.57 -12.91
C ARG A 15 19.86 -4.10 -12.82
N LEU A 16 18.91 -5.02 -12.64
CA LEU A 16 17.51 -4.69 -12.46
C LEU A 16 17.30 -3.83 -11.21
N ARG A 17 17.87 -4.22 -10.07
CA ARG A 17 17.80 -3.45 -8.82
C ARG A 17 18.38 -2.05 -8.97
N ALA A 18 19.50 -1.91 -9.69
CA ALA A 18 20.11 -0.61 -9.97
C ALA A 18 19.25 0.25 -10.92
N LEU A 19 18.61 -0.36 -11.92
CA LEU A 19 17.69 0.32 -12.82
C LEU A 19 16.45 0.83 -12.08
N LEU A 20 15.79 -0.02 -11.31
CA LEU A 20 14.64 0.32 -10.50
C LEU A 20 14.97 1.42 -9.48
N GLY A 21 16.15 1.35 -8.85
CA GLY A 21 16.65 2.39 -7.97
C GLY A 21 16.84 3.74 -8.68
N ARG A 22 17.34 3.75 -9.93
CA ARG A 22 17.49 4.98 -10.73
C ARG A 22 16.14 5.58 -11.13
N ILE A 23 15.16 4.76 -11.48
CA ILE A 23 13.79 5.23 -11.77
C ILE A 23 13.22 5.95 -10.56
N ASP A 24 13.27 5.33 -9.40
CA ASP A 24 12.76 5.92 -8.16
C ASP A 24 13.49 7.20 -7.76
N GLN A 25 14.83 7.23 -7.90
CA GLN A 25 15.63 8.42 -7.60
C GLN A 25 15.31 9.60 -8.50
N ARG A 26 14.81 9.37 -9.72
CA ARG A 26 14.40 10.43 -10.65
C ARG A 26 12.95 10.84 -10.44
N LEU A 27 12.02 9.89 -10.35
CA LEU A 27 10.58 10.18 -10.29
C LEU A 27 10.10 10.64 -8.92
N THR A 28 10.58 10.02 -7.85
CA THR A 28 10.07 10.32 -6.50
C THR A 28 10.33 11.76 -6.07
N PRO A 29 11.52 12.37 -6.27
CA PRO A 29 11.74 13.77 -5.90
C PRO A 29 10.82 14.73 -6.66
N THR A 30 10.56 14.47 -7.95
CA THR A 30 9.70 15.30 -8.79
C THR A 30 8.24 15.25 -8.32
N LEU A 31 7.79 14.09 -7.82
CA LEU A 31 6.43 13.87 -7.34
C LEU A 31 6.25 14.21 -5.85
N ALA A 32 7.35 14.42 -5.12
CA ALA A 32 7.31 14.71 -3.67
C ALA A 32 6.97 16.21 -3.41
N VAL A 33 5.90 16.68 -4.01
CA VAL A 33 5.47 18.09 -4.02
C VAL A 33 4.97 18.59 -2.65
N ALA A 34 4.62 17.70 -1.73
CA ALA A 34 4.20 18.01 -0.37
C ALA A 34 5.28 17.67 0.69
N ARG A 35 6.56 17.65 0.28
CA ARG A 35 7.69 17.31 1.16
C ARG A 35 7.94 18.38 2.22
N GLU A 36 7.83 19.65 1.84
CA GLU A 36 8.06 20.78 2.73
C GLU A 36 6.85 21.09 3.60
N ARG A 37 7.10 21.71 4.76
CA ARG A 37 6.03 22.10 5.68
C ARG A 37 5.18 23.19 5.07
N GLY A 38 3.85 23.06 5.17
CA GLY A 38 2.90 24.02 4.64
C GLY A 38 1.49 23.46 4.55
N PRO A 39 0.49 24.25 4.15
CA PRO A 39 -0.91 23.83 4.09
C PRO A 39 -1.11 22.64 3.14
N PHE A 40 -0.39 22.61 2.04
CA PHE A 40 -0.46 21.52 1.07
C PHE A 40 0.00 20.18 1.67
N ARG A 41 1.06 20.19 2.49
CA ARG A 41 1.49 19.00 3.23
C ARG A 41 0.46 18.56 4.26
N THR A 42 -0.18 19.49 4.97
CA THR A 42 -1.21 19.18 5.96
C THR A 42 -2.39 18.46 5.30
N VAL A 43 -2.87 18.96 4.17
CA VAL A 43 -3.92 18.31 3.38
C VAL A 43 -3.47 16.92 2.91
N ALA A 44 -2.28 16.81 2.33
CA ALA A 44 -1.73 15.54 1.85
C ALA A 44 -1.55 14.51 2.99
N LEU A 45 -1.17 14.94 4.19
CA LEU A 45 -1.11 14.08 5.38
C LEU A 45 -2.51 13.62 5.81
N GLY A 46 -3.51 14.50 5.84
CA GLY A 46 -4.90 14.13 6.13
C GLY A 46 -5.42 13.06 5.15
N ILE A 47 -5.18 13.29 3.85
CA ILE A 47 -5.53 12.31 2.80
C ILE A 47 -4.76 10.99 3.02
N ALA A 48 -3.47 11.04 3.33
CA ALA A 48 -2.66 9.86 3.58
C ALA A 48 -3.18 9.05 4.78
N HIS A 49 -3.59 9.72 5.87
CA HIS A 49 -4.15 9.06 7.05
C HIS A 49 -5.52 8.45 6.83
N SER A 50 -6.31 8.92 5.86
CA SER A 50 -7.58 8.26 5.50
C SER A 50 -7.41 6.82 5.00
N GLY A 51 -6.18 6.44 4.61
CA GLY A 51 -5.81 5.07 4.24
C GLY A 51 -5.25 4.22 5.39
N ASP A 52 -5.21 4.73 6.63
CA ASP A 52 -4.72 3.97 7.77
C ASP A 52 -5.65 2.81 8.09
N ILE A 53 -5.06 1.70 8.54
CA ILE A 53 -5.80 0.48 8.85
C ILE A 53 -6.89 0.70 9.91
N TYR A 54 -6.65 1.60 10.88
CA TYR A 54 -7.61 1.90 11.95
C TYR A 54 -8.88 2.56 11.42
N VAL A 55 -8.76 3.42 10.41
CA VAL A 55 -9.92 4.07 9.76
C VAL A 55 -10.79 3.02 9.09
N TRP A 56 -10.18 2.15 8.31
CA TRP A 56 -10.90 1.09 7.60
C TRP A 56 -11.46 0.04 8.55
N ALA A 57 -10.72 -0.34 9.60
CA ALA A 57 -11.23 -1.23 10.64
C ALA A 57 -12.48 -0.64 11.31
N ALA A 58 -12.46 0.63 11.68
CA ALA A 58 -13.62 1.30 12.28
C ALA A 58 -14.83 1.35 11.33
N LEU A 59 -14.61 1.67 10.04
CA LEU A 59 -15.68 1.68 9.03
C LEU A 59 -16.27 0.29 8.81
N LEU A 60 -15.46 -0.75 8.77
CA LEU A 60 -15.92 -2.12 8.58
C LEU A 60 -16.65 -2.66 9.82
N VAL A 61 -16.18 -2.31 11.02
CA VAL A 61 -16.91 -2.62 12.27
C VAL A 61 -18.26 -1.92 12.29
N ALA A 62 -18.33 -0.65 11.91
CA ALA A 62 -19.59 0.07 11.81
C ALA A 62 -20.52 -0.57 10.76
N ALA A 63 -19.99 -0.96 9.59
CA ALA A 63 -20.76 -1.65 8.57
C ALA A 63 -21.29 -3.01 9.05
N TRP A 64 -20.51 -3.73 9.86
CA TRP A 64 -20.95 -5.00 10.46
C TRP A 64 -22.02 -4.82 11.53
N LEU A 65 -21.89 -3.80 12.38
CA LEU A 65 -22.83 -3.55 13.49
C LEU A 65 -24.17 -2.98 12.98
N LEU A 66 -24.11 -2.05 12.03
CA LEU A 66 -25.26 -1.26 11.59
C LEU A 66 -25.89 -1.77 10.28
N GLY A 67 -25.17 -2.60 9.54
CA GLY A 67 -25.60 -3.09 8.24
C GLY A 67 -26.50 -4.33 8.31
N ASP A 68 -27.14 -4.63 7.20
CA ASP A 68 -27.86 -5.87 6.97
C ASP A 68 -26.90 -7.09 6.86
N HIS A 69 -27.47 -8.27 6.64
CA HIS A 69 -26.69 -9.49 6.45
C HIS A 69 -25.63 -9.36 5.34
N ALA A 70 -25.98 -8.73 4.20
CA ALA A 70 -25.03 -8.55 3.10
C ALA A 70 -23.84 -7.66 3.49
N TRP A 71 -24.06 -6.60 4.28
CA TRP A 71 -23.00 -5.76 4.81
C TRP A 71 -22.11 -6.47 5.83
N ARG A 72 -22.69 -7.30 6.68
CA ARG A 72 -21.93 -8.12 7.64
C ARG A 72 -20.97 -9.07 6.93
N VAL A 73 -21.45 -9.77 5.91
CA VAL A 73 -20.63 -10.65 5.05
C VAL A 73 -19.48 -9.85 4.39
N ARG A 74 -19.79 -8.71 3.76
CA ARG A 74 -18.77 -7.85 3.12
C ARG A 74 -17.72 -7.37 4.12
N ALA A 75 -18.15 -6.96 5.31
CA ALA A 75 -17.27 -6.48 6.37
C ALA A 75 -16.32 -7.59 6.85
N VAL A 76 -16.80 -8.80 7.06
CA VAL A 76 -15.97 -9.96 7.46
C VAL A 76 -14.94 -10.27 6.39
N VAL A 77 -15.33 -10.37 5.12
CA VAL A 77 -14.41 -10.64 4.00
C VAL A 77 -13.36 -9.53 3.87
N ALA A 78 -13.78 -8.26 3.97
CA ALA A 78 -12.85 -7.14 3.90
C ALA A 78 -11.90 -7.08 5.09
N CYS A 79 -12.37 -7.34 6.33
CA CYS A 79 -11.53 -7.42 7.51
C CYS A 79 -10.48 -8.53 7.40
N ALA A 80 -10.87 -9.72 6.96
CA ALA A 80 -9.93 -10.82 6.74
C ALA A 80 -8.91 -10.47 5.65
N GLY A 81 -9.35 -9.82 4.57
CA GLY A 81 -8.47 -9.31 3.52
C GLY A 81 -7.47 -8.29 4.02
N LEU A 82 -7.90 -7.33 4.85
CA LEU A 82 -7.02 -6.35 5.47
C LEU A 82 -6.00 -7.00 6.42
N ALA A 83 -6.43 -7.95 7.24
CA ALA A 83 -5.54 -8.68 8.15
C ALA A 83 -4.48 -9.47 7.37
N LEU A 84 -4.89 -10.18 6.31
CA LEU A 84 -3.98 -10.88 5.40
C LEU A 84 -3.00 -9.91 4.74
N ALA A 85 -3.49 -8.78 4.22
CA ALA A 85 -2.67 -7.78 3.58
C ALA A 85 -1.62 -7.20 4.53
N GLU A 86 -1.99 -6.88 5.77
CA GLU A 86 -1.06 -6.39 6.77
C GLU A 86 0.04 -7.41 7.08
N GLY A 87 -0.34 -8.68 7.33
CA GLY A 87 0.60 -9.76 7.60
C GLY A 87 1.60 -9.96 6.46
N VAL A 88 1.12 -10.00 5.20
CA VAL A 88 1.98 -10.18 4.03
C VAL A 88 2.87 -8.96 3.79
N VAL A 89 2.34 -7.74 3.96
CA VAL A 89 3.12 -6.50 3.84
C VAL A 89 4.25 -6.46 4.87
N ILE A 90 3.98 -6.80 6.14
CA ILE A 90 5.00 -6.88 7.19
C ILE A 90 6.07 -7.92 6.83
N LEU A 91 5.66 -9.11 6.39
CA LEU A 91 6.59 -10.16 5.97
C LEU A 91 7.49 -9.68 4.82
N VAL A 92 6.93 -9.12 3.76
CA VAL A 92 7.74 -8.62 2.63
C VAL A 92 8.67 -7.50 3.06
N LYS A 93 8.22 -6.57 3.92
CA LYS A 93 9.05 -5.49 4.46
C LYS A 93 10.25 -6.02 5.24
N THR A 94 10.06 -7.02 6.09
CA THR A 94 11.14 -7.61 6.90
C THR A 94 12.16 -8.38 6.06
N VAL A 95 11.77 -8.90 4.89
CA VAL A 95 12.65 -9.57 3.94
C VAL A 95 13.39 -8.55 3.06
N VAL A 96 12.67 -7.62 2.43
CA VAL A 96 13.23 -6.67 1.45
C VAL A 96 14.06 -5.57 2.11
N ARG A 97 13.64 -5.09 3.29
CA ARG A 97 14.32 -4.08 4.11
C ARG A 97 14.72 -2.81 3.37
N ARG A 98 13.87 -2.35 2.46
CA ARG A 98 14.13 -1.12 1.70
C ARG A 98 13.95 0.10 2.61
N LYS A 99 14.98 0.96 2.71
CA LYS A 99 14.90 2.22 3.46
C LYS A 99 13.93 3.21 2.80
N ARG A 100 13.23 4.02 3.59
CA ARG A 100 12.32 5.07 3.12
C ARG A 100 13.07 6.23 2.46
N PRO A 101 12.39 7.02 1.60
CA PRO A 101 12.94 8.27 1.08
C PRO A 101 13.41 9.19 2.21
N PRO A 102 14.46 10.02 1.98
CA PRO A 102 14.87 11.03 2.94
C PRO A 102 13.83 12.13 3.07
N GLY A 103 13.50 12.55 4.30
CA GLY A 103 12.53 13.62 4.57
C GLY A 103 11.97 13.56 6.00
N ASP A 104 11.43 14.69 6.48
CA ASP A 104 10.92 14.81 7.86
C ASP A 104 9.64 14.00 8.09
N ALA A 105 8.74 13.94 7.10
CA ALA A 105 7.53 13.13 7.20
C ALA A 105 7.84 11.65 7.46
N GLY A 106 8.91 11.14 6.84
CA GLY A 106 9.38 9.78 7.08
C GLY A 106 10.01 9.56 8.47
N ALA A 107 10.37 10.61 9.24
CA ALA A 107 11.02 10.45 10.53
C ALA A 107 10.08 9.81 11.57
N ILE A 108 8.81 10.20 11.58
CA ILE A 108 7.79 9.62 12.47
C ILE A 108 7.53 8.16 12.09
N TYR A 109 7.32 7.90 10.80
CA TYR A 109 7.08 6.55 10.28
C TYR A 109 8.28 5.61 10.46
N ARG A 110 9.53 6.13 10.33
CA ARG A 110 10.74 5.31 10.49
C ARG A 110 10.90 4.66 11.87
N ARG A 111 10.28 5.21 12.90
CA ARG A 111 10.33 4.61 14.25
C ARG A 111 9.41 3.39 14.36
N ALA A 112 8.21 3.47 13.80
CA ALA A 112 7.20 2.40 13.88
C ALA A 112 7.31 1.41 12.71
N ASP A 113 7.63 1.89 11.49
CA ASP A 113 7.73 1.12 10.26
C ASP A 113 8.92 1.62 9.42
N PRO A 114 10.14 1.09 9.65
CA PRO A 114 11.35 1.60 9.04
C PRO A 114 11.49 1.31 7.54
N TYR A 115 10.70 0.37 7.01
CA TYR A 115 10.85 -0.10 5.64
C TYR A 115 9.76 0.46 4.72
N SER A 116 10.16 0.74 3.47
CA SER A 116 9.27 1.38 2.51
C SER A 116 8.54 0.40 1.58
N PHE A 117 9.16 -0.70 1.20
CA PHE A 117 8.62 -1.63 0.20
C PHE A 117 7.99 -2.89 0.82
N PRO A 118 6.81 -3.27 0.39
CA PRO A 118 5.87 -2.53 -0.47
C PRO A 118 5.07 -1.50 0.35
N SER A 119 4.35 -0.59 -0.34
CA SER A 119 3.41 0.33 0.32
C SER A 119 2.16 -0.41 0.81
N GLY A 120 1.98 -0.52 2.13
CA GLY A 120 0.80 -1.15 2.72
C GLY A 120 -0.49 -0.38 2.40
N HIS A 121 -0.44 0.95 2.32
CA HIS A 121 -1.57 1.78 1.91
C HIS A 121 -2.02 1.49 0.48
N ALA A 122 -1.08 1.35 -0.45
CA ALA A 122 -1.39 1.00 -1.83
C ALA A 122 -1.97 -0.42 -1.95
N ALA A 123 -1.42 -1.37 -1.19
CA ALA A 123 -1.94 -2.74 -1.15
C ALA A 123 -3.39 -2.79 -0.63
N ARG A 124 -3.67 -2.10 0.48
CA ARG A 124 -5.03 -2.01 1.05
C ARG A 124 -6.01 -1.30 0.11
N ALA A 125 -5.60 -0.17 -0.48
CA ALA A 125 -6.45 0.58 -1.40
C ALA A 125 -6.88 -0.27 -2.60
N MET A 126 -5.93 -0.98 -3.22
CA MET A 126 -6.23 -1.86 -4.35
C MET A 126 -7.08 -3.06 -3.94
N LEU A 127 -6.75 -3.71 -2.82
CA LEU A 127 -7.55 -4.81 -2.26
C LEU A 127 -9.01 -4.37 -2.04
N LEU A 128 -9.22 -3.26 -1.32
CA LEU A 128 -10.56 -2.75 -1.03
C LEU A 128 -11.31 -2.32 -2.28
N CYS A 129 -10.62 -1.72 -3.26
CA CYS A 129 -11.22 -1.34 -4.53
C CYS A 129 -11.75 -2.56 -5.28
N ILE A 130 -10.97 -3.64 -5.37
CA ILE A 130 -11.39 -4.87 -6.03
C ILE A 130 -12.53 -5.55 -5.25
N LEU A 131 -12.43 -5.67 -3.91
CA LEU A 131 -13.49 -6.25 -3.10
C LEU A 131 -14.79 -5.46 -3.21
N ALA A 132 -14.73 -4.13 -3.22
CA ALA A 132 -15.90 -3.29 -3.43
C ALA A 132 -16.50 -3.45 -4.82
N GLY A 133 -15.68 -3.64 -5.85
CA GLY A 133 -16.15 -3.86 -7.22
C GLY A 133 -16.84 -5.21 -7.43
N VAL A 134 -16.39 -6.24 -6.71
CA VAL A 134 -16.94 -7.60 -6.86
C VAL A 134 -18.10 -7.86 -5.90
N LEU A 135 -17.99 -7.42 -4.65
CA LEU A 135 -18.93 -7.75 -3.58
C LEU A 135 -19.80 -6.57 -3.17
N GLY A 136 -19.36 -5.34 -3.44
CA GLY A 136 -20.02 -4.13 -2.97
C GLY A 136 -21.08 -3.59 -3.90
N PRO A 137 -21.92 -2.65 -3.42
CA PRO A 137 -22.78 -1.87 -4.30
C PRO A 137 -21.97 -0.89 -5.15
N ALA A 138 -22.51 -0.50 -6.30
CA ALA A 138 -21.81 0.37 -7.25
C ALA A 138 -21.28 1.67 -6.63
N TRP A 139 -22.03 2.31 -5.73
CA TRP A 139 -21.60 3.54 -5.07
C TRP A 139 -20.34 3.33 -4.21
N ALA A 140 -20.20 2.20 -3.51
CA ALA A 140 -19.02 1.89 -2.70
C ALA A 140 -17.80 1.70 -3.59
N PHE A 141 -17.94 0.97 -4.70
CA PHE A 141 -16.88 0.80 -5.69
C PHE A 141 -16.40 2.15 -6.24
N TRP A 142 -17.32 2.98 -6.75
CA TRP A 142 -16.94 4.27 -7.34
C TRP A 142 -16.32 5.23 -6.32
N SER A 143 -16.80 5.21 -5.07
CA SER A 143 -16.22 6.03 -4.00
C SER A 143 -14.79 5.61 -3.68
N ILE A 144 -14.52 4.30 -3.55
CA ILE A 144 -13.18 3.78 -3.26
C ILE A 144 -12.26 3.97 -4.49
N LEU A 145 -12.77 3.77 -5.69
CA LEU A 145 -12.01 3.98 -6.93
C LEU A 145 -11.57 5.43 -7.09
N ALA A 146 -12.44 6.39 -6.79
CA ALA A 146 -12.10 7.82 -6.84
C ALA A 146 -11.10 8.23 -5.72
N TRP A 147 -11.28 7.69 -4.51
CA TRP A 147 -10.42 7.98 -3.37
C TRP A 147 -9.03 7.36 -3.47
N SER A 148 -8.93 6.11 -3.94
CA SER A 148 -7.69 5.33 -3.92
C SER A 148 -6.50 6.00 -4.61
N PRO A 149 -6.59 6.54 -5.85
CA PRO A 149 -5.44 7.15 -6.51
C PRO A 149 -4.97 8.41 -5.79
N ILE A 150 -5.88 9.20 -5.22
CA ILE A 150 -5.56 10.43 -4.49
C ILE A 150 -4.81 10.08 -3.20
N MET A 151 -5.32 9.12 -2.44
CA MET A 151 -4.70 8.63 -1.22
C MET A 151 -3.33 8.01 -1.51
N VAL A 152 -3.21 7.15 -2.52
CA VAL A 152 -1.95 6.50 -2.90
C VAL A 152 -0.92 7.53 -3.40
N ALA A 153 -1.32 8.51 -4.21
CA ALA A 153 -0.45 9.59 -4.68
C ALA A 153 0.08 10.43 -3.50
N SER A 154 -0.74 10.67 -2.46
CA SER A 154 -0.32 11.43 -1.29
C SER A 154 0.89 10.80 -0.59
N ARG A 155 1.06 9.45 -0.64
CA ARG A 155 2.19 8.74 -0.02
C ARG A 155 3.53 9.07 -0.68
N VAL A 156 3.52 9.31 -1.99
CA VAL A 156 4.69 9.77 -2.73
C VAL A 156 4.87 11.28 -2.53
N ALA A 157 3.76 12.05 -2.60
CA ALA A 157 3.79 13.50 -2.46
C ALA A 157 4.43 13.96 -1.13
N ILE A 158 4.16 13.27 -0.01
CA ILE A 158 4.78 13.55 1.30
C ILE A 158 6.14 12.85 1.52
N ALA A 159 6.72 12.25 0.47
CA ALA A 159 8.04 11.59 0.48
C ALA A 159 8.22 10.48 1.53
N ILE A 160 7.20 9.67 1.80
CA ILE A 160 7.30 8.50 2.69
C ILE A 160 7.41 7.17 1.95
N HIS A 161 7.05 7.14 0.67
CA HIS A 161 7.24 6.00 -0.23
C HIS A 161 7.84 6.42 -1.56
N TYR A 162 8.59 5.53 -2.18
CA TYR A 162 8.98 5.63 -3.57
C TYR A 162 7.83 5.22 -4.49
N VAL A 163 7.90 5.63 -5.75
CA VAL A 163 6.90 5.26 -6.77
C VAL A 163 6.82 3.74 -6.92
N LEU A 164 7.96 3.04 -6.90
CA LEU A 164 7.98 1.58 -7.00
C LEU A 164 7.47 0.85 -5.76
N ASP A 165 7.53 1.47 -4.57
CA ASP A 165 6.88 0.91 -3.38
C ASP A 165 5.37 0.89 -3.54
N VAL A 166 4.83 1.96 -4.13
CA VAL A 166 3.41 2.08 -4.47
C VAL A 166 3.00 1.07 -5.53
N ALA A 167 3.74 1.00 -6.64
CA ALA A 167 3.48 0.02 -7.70
C ALA A 167 3.50 -1.42 -7.17
N GLY A 168 4.52 -1.77 -6.36
CA GLY A 168 4.60 -3.07 -5.69
C GLY A 168 3.44 -3.34 -4.75
N GLY A 169 2.98 -2.31 -4.01
CA GLY A 169 1.79 -2.39 -3.16
C GLY A 169 0.52 -2.65 -3.97
N LEU A 170 0.31 -1.94 -5.08
CA LEU A 170 -0.85 -2.14 -5.96
C LEU A 170 -0.89 -3.58 -6.51
N VAL A 171 0.24 -4.08 -7.03
CA VAL A 171 0.35 -5.47 -7.53
C VAL A 171 0.05 -6.48 -6.42
N LEU A 172 0.61 -6.27 -5.23
CA LEU A 172 0.32 -7.11 -4.07
C LEU A 172 -1.16 -7.08 -3.71
N GLY A 173 -1.81 -5.91 -3.75
CA GLY A 173 -3.23 -5.75 -3.48
C GLY A 173 -4.11 -6.54 -4.45
N VAL A 174 -3.75 -6.57 -5.75
CA VAL A 174 -4.44 -7.42 -6.76
C VAL A 174 -4.32 -8.91 -6.39
N ALA A 175 -3.10 -9.37 -6.10
CA ALA A 175 -2.86 -10.78 -5.76
C ALA A 175 -3.64 -11.19 -4.49
N LEU A 176 -3.63 -10.36 -3.47
CA LEU A 176 -4.35 -10.62 -2.23
C LEU A 176 -5.87 -10.58 -2.41
N ALA A 177 -6.39 -9.69 -3.25
CA ALA A 177 -7.81 -9.67 -3.58
C ALA A 177 -8.25 -10.97 -4.26
N ALA A 178 -7.45 -11.50 -5.18
CA ALA A 178 -7.73 -12.78 -5.82
C ALA A 178 -7.78 -13.94 -4.81
N VAL A 179 -6.82 -13.97 -3.85
CA VAL A 179 -6.82 -14.97 -2.77
C VAL A 179 -8.07 -14.84 -1.89
N VAL A 180 -8.39 -13.62 -1.45
CA VAL A 180 -9.54 -13.38 -0.57
C VAL A 180 -10.86 -13.73 -1.26
N LEU A 181 -11.03 -13.36 -2.53
CA LEU A 181 -12.22 -13.69 -3.31
C LEU A 181 -12.35 -15.21 -3.53
N GLY A 182 -11.24 -15.92 -3.75
CA GLY A 182 -11.24 -17.37 -3.86
C GLY A 182 -11.62 -18.08 -2.54
N LEU A 183 -11.31 -17.48 -1.38
CA LEU A 183 -11.65 -18.00 -0.07
C LEU A 183 -13.01 -17.51 0.46
N ALA A 184 -13.58 -16.46 -0.13
CA ALA A 184 -14.82 -15.84 0.33
C ALA A 184 -15.99 -16.84 0.49
N PRO A 185 -16.26 -17.79 -0.44
CA PRO A 185 -17.34 -18.75 -0.27
C PRO A 185 -17.19 -19.61 1.00
N VAL A 186 -15.95 -20.02 1.32
CA VAL A 186 -15.68 -20.80 2.54
C VAL A 186 -15.84 -19.94 3.80
N MET A 187 -15.35 -18.70 3.75
CA MET A 187 -15.43 -17.76 4.88
C MET A 187 -16.87 -17.38 5.23
N THR A 188 -17.76 -17.34 4.25
CA THR A 188 -19.14 -16.87 4.41
C THR A 188 -20.15 -17.99 4.59
N SER A 189 -19.76 -19.24 4.46
CA SER A 189 -20.64 -20.40 4.69
C SER A 189 -21.11 -20.53 6.14
N TRP A 190 -20.51 -19.79 7.09
CA TRP A 190 -20.80 -19.82 8.52
C TRP A 190 -21.56 -18.59 9.04
N ILE A 191 -21.86 -17.61 8.17
CA ILE A 191 -22.56 -16.36 8.51
C ILE A 191 -23.98 -16.38 7.92
#